data_08c0a02f1982b0483133e12a6539aa08
#
_entry.id   08c0a02f1982b0483133e12a6539aa08
#
_cell.length_a   1.000
_cell.length_b   1.000
_cell.length_c   1.000
_cell.angle_alpha   90.00
_cell.angle_beta   90.00
_cell.angle_gamma   90.00
#
_symmetry.space_group_name_H-M   'P 1'
#
loop_
_entity.id
_entity.type
_entity.pdbx_description
1 polymer ?
#
loop_
_entity_poly.entity_id
_entity_poly.type
_entity_poly.pdbx_seq_one_letter_code
_entity_poly.pdbx_strand_id
1 'polypeptide(L)'
;MKTYLSVVLAVLMTCMTAHAAVNIDRTRLVFNERDKAVSLKIENESKKLPYLAYAWVTDSQGQKNDDFFIALPPIQRLEPGAMSQVRIMKQNTARLPQDRESLFYFDLREIPPQPDLQGKNSAVMQLAMQSRIKLFYRPAALQTENIQDQAIKLKVTQNGNWLTINNPTPYHITIAWMGQEGQTLNGFKGDMVASFDSISVKATGSTHYLLGYLDDYGAMRTLVVSCPSSTCSLSEYKVKKP
;
A
#
# COMPACT_ATOMS: atom_id res chain seq x y z
N MET A 1 -36.93 4.42 29.71
CA MET A 1 -36.50 4.27 28.30
C MET A 1 -35.61 5.43 27.80
N LYS A 2 -35.92 6.70 28.06
CA LYS A 2 -35.10 7.85 27.59
C LYS A 2 -33.67 7.88 28.19
N THR A 3 -33.49 7.45 29.45
CA THR A 3 -32.17 7.40 30.12
C THR A 3 -31.22 6.34 29.54
N TYR A 4 -31.71 5.18 29.14
CA TYR A 4 -30.89 4.13 28.51
C TYR A 4 -30.45 4.51 27.10
N LEU A 5 -31.27 5.25 26.36
CA LEU A 5 -30.94 5.75 25.03
C LEU A 5 -29.78 6.76 25.08
N SER A 6 -29.76 7.63 26.11
CA SER A 6 -28.69 8.62 26.31
C SER A 6 -27.36 7.98 26.72
N VAL A 7 -27.39 6.89 27.50
CA VAL A 7 -26.17 6.15 27.89
C VAL A 7 -25.59 5.40 26.70
N VAL A 8 -26.41 4.76 25.87
CA VAL A 8 -25.99 4.07 24.65
C VAL A 8 -25.38 5.07 23.65
N LEU A 9 -25.97 6.25 23.51
CA LEU A 9 -25.44 7.30 22.62
C LEU A 9 -24.10 7.87 23.12
N ALA A 10 -23.90 7.98 24.44
CA ALA A 10 -22.63 8.44 25.02
C ALA A 10 -21.49 7.42 24.85
N VAL A 11 -21.78 6.12 24.88
CA VAL A 11 -20.78 5.05 24.66
C VAL A 11 -20.36 4.97 23.18
N LEU A 12 -21.24 5.29 22.24
CA LEU A 12 -20.94 5.31 20.81
C LEU A 12 -20.00 6.47 20.39
N MET A 13 -19.89 7.53 21.19
CA MET A 13 -19.02 8.68 20.86
C MET A 13 -17.54 8.51 21.25
N THR A 14 -17.16 7.43 21.90
CA THR A 14 -15.76 7.19 22.32
C THR A 14 -14.97 6.27 21.39
N CYS A 15 -15.32 6.14 20.12
CA CYS A 15 -14.46 5.53 19.11
C CYS A 15 -13.22 6.42 18.88
N MET A 16 -12.24 6.34 19.77
CA MET A 16 -10.89 6.88 19.53
C MET A 16 -10.28 6.11 18.36
N THR A 17 -10.05 6.80 17.26
CA THR A 17 -9.28 6.26 16.14
C THR A 17 -7.86 6.01 16.62
N ALA A 18 -7.44 4.75 16.70
CA ALA A 18 -6.05 4.40 16.94
C ALA A 18 -5.24 4.71 15.67
N HIS A 19 -4.39 5.71 15.72
CA HIS A 19 -3.41 6.02 14.69
C HIS A 19 -2.04 5.52 15.10
N ALA A 20 -1.24 5.05 14.13
CA ALA A 20 0.18 4.83 14.38
C ALA A 20 0.84 6.15 14.80
N ALA A 21 1.71 6.10 15.80
CA ALA A 21 2.39 7.32 16.27
C ALA A 21 3.46 7.77 15.28
N VAL A 22 4.11 6.84 14.55
CA VAL A 22 5.10 7.16 13.52
C VAL A 22 4.53 6.92 12.14
N ASN A 23 4.37 8.00 11.38
CA ASN A 23 3.77 8.00 10.05
C ASN A 23 4.83 8.06 8.94
N ILE A 24 4.49 7.56 7.75
CA ILE A 24 5.30 7.58 6.52
C ILE A 24 4.61 8.51 5.50
N ASP A 25 5.38 9.38 4.82
CA ASP A 25 4.86 10.39 3.88
C ASP A 25 4.23 9.84 2.59
N ARG A 26 4.28 8.51 2.38
CA ARG A 26 3.80 7.88 1.15
C ARG A 26 3.33 6.45 1.36
N THR A 27 2.58 5.92 0.40
CA THR A 27 1.99 4.57 0.45
C THR A 27 2.80 3.54 -0.34
N ARG A 28 3.79 3.99 -1.15
CA ARG A 28 4.67 3.15 -1.96
C ARG A 28 5.94 3.88 -2.35
N LEU A 29 6.93 3.13 -2.78
CA LEU A 29 8.18 3.62 -3.31
C LEU A 29 8.45 3.00 -4.68
N VAL A 30 8.91 3.80 -5.63
CA VAL A 30 9.54 3.34 -6.87
C VAL A 30 11.02 3.65 -6.77
N PHE A 31 11.85 2.62 -6.79
CA PHE A 31 13.29 2.72 -6.81
C PHE A 31 13.77 2.45 -8.23
N ASN A 32 14.10 3.50 -8.97
CA ASN A 32 14.62 3.36 -10.32
C ASN A 32 16.07 2.88 -10.28
N GLU A 33 16.47 2.02 -11.20
CA GLU A 33 17.82 1.48 -11.25
C GLU A 33 18.90 2.57 -11.30
N ARG A 34 18.65 3.70 -11.97
CA ARG A 34 19.60 4.81 -12.06
C ARG A 34 19.80 5.56 -10.75
N ASP A 35 18.85 5.44 -9.82
CA ASP A 35 18.94 6.09 -8.52
C ASP A 35 19.96 5.35 -7.64
N LYS A 36 20.78 6.10 -6.90
CA LYS A 36 21.69 5.53 -5.90
C LYS A 36 20.97 5.25 -4.59
N ALA A 37 19.95 6.02 -4.29
CA ALA A 37 19.13 5.91 -3.10
C ALA A 37 17.81 6.65 -3.27
N VAL A 38 16.79 6.23 -2.51
CA VAL A 38 15.50 6.92 -2.38
C VAL A 38 15.28 7.24 -0.92
N SER A 39 14.82 8.46 -0.61
CA SER A 39 14.51 8.87 0.76
C SER A 39 13.00 9.00 0.94
N LEU A 40 12.54 8.68 2.14
CA LEU A 40 11.17 8.92 2.60
C LEU A 40 11.19 9.65 3.94
N LYS A 41 10.17 10.46 4.17
CA LYS A 41 10.00 11.17 5.44
C LYS A 41 9.20 10.30 6.39
N ILE A 42 9.59 10.34 7.66
CA ILE A 42 8.84 9.77 8.77
C ILE A 42 8.60 10.84 9.82
N GLU A 43 7.46 10.79 10.47
CA GLU A 43 7.05 11.80 11.46
C GLU A 43 6.46 11.12 12.69
N ASN A 44 6.89 11.54 13.88
CA ASN A 44 6.23 11.15 15.11
C ASN A 44 5.08 12.12 15.39
N GLU A 45 3.84 11.69 15.10
CA GLU A 45 2.62 12.48 15.33
C GLU A 45 2.21 12.57 16.80
N SER A 46 2.83 11.77 17.68
CA SER A 46 2.60 11.87 19.12
C SER A 46 3.01 13.26 19.63
N LYS A 47 2.14 13.89 20.42
CA LYS A 47 2.42 15.19 21.04
C LYS A 47 3.18 15.08 22.36
N LYS A 48 3.33 13.86 22.89
CA LYS A 48 3.83 13.67 24.27
C LYS A 48 4.96 12.66 24.38
N LEU A 49 4.98 11.64 23.54
CA LEU A 49 5.88 10.51 23.71
C LEU A 49 6.91 10.43 22.58
N PRO A 50 8.19 10.23 22.89
CA PRO A 50 9.18 9.86 21.90
C PRO A 50 8.96 8.39 21.47
N TYR A 51 9.31 8.06 20.23
CA TYR A 51 9.28 6.71 19.70
C TYR A 51 10.61 6.34 19.07
N LEU A 52 10.97 5.06 19.10
CA LEU A 52 12.02 4.55 18.24
C LEU A 52 11.37 4.09 16.93
N ALA A 53 11.89 4.57 15.82
CA ALA A 53 11.52 4.13 14.47
C ALA A 53 12.55 3.10 14.01
N TYR A 54 12.14 1.83 13.87
CA TYR A 54 12.95 0.74 13.33
C TYR A 54 12.53 0.48 11.90
N ALA A 55 13.45 0.66 10.96
CA ALA A 55 13.22 0.58 9.51
C ALA A 55 14.08 -0.51 8.87
N TRP A 56 13.48 -1.29 7.95
CA TRP A 56 14.19 -2.31 7.17
C TRP A 56 13.47 -2.59 5.85
N VAL A 57 14.09 -3.39 4.99
CA VAL A 57 13.48 -3.87 3.75
C VAL A 57 13.27 -5.38 3.84
N THR A 58 12.14 -5.85 3.30
CA THR A 58 11.83 -7.27 3.14
C THR A 58 11.62 -7.60 1.67
N ASP A 59 11.87 -8.84 1.29
CA ASP A 59 11.58 -9.36 -0.04
C ASP A 59 10.06 -9.58 -0.25
N SER A 60 9.68 -10.05 -1.42
CA SER A 60 8.28 -10.32 -1.77
C SER A 60 7.62 -11.38 -0.88
N GLN A 61 8.39 -12.21 -0.19
CA GLN A 61 7.92 -13.23 0.75
C GLN A 61 7.85 -12.71 2.20
N GLY A 62 8.25 -11.45 2.42
CA GLY A 62 8.26 -10.81 3.74
C GLY A 62 9.45 -11.18 4.60
N GLN A 63 10.49 -11.80 4.05
CA GLN A 63 11.73 -12.09 4.74
C GLN A 63 12.65 -10.87 4.71
N LYS A 64 13.23 -10.52 5.87
CA LYS A 64 14.23 -9.44 5.91
C LYS A 64 15.39 -9.82 4.99
N ASN A 65 15.69 -8.93 4.07
CA ASN A 65 16.72 -9.16 3.06
C ASN A 65 17.51 -7.87 2.82
N ASP A 66 18.72 -7.84 3.34
CA ASP A 66 19.62 -6.71 3.19
C ASP A 66 20.54 -6.84 1.95
N ASP A 67 20.39 -7.92 1.14
CA ASP A 67 21.25 -8.17 -0.03
C ASP A 67 21.03 -7.17 -1.16
N PHE A 68 19.79 -6.71 -1.33
CA PHE A 68 19.41 -5.81 -2.42
C PHE A 68 19.22 -4.37 -1.97
N PHE A 69 18.66 -4.18 -0.77
CA PHE A 69 18.34 -2.86 -0.24
C PHE A 69 18.58 -2.79 1.25
N ILE A 70 19.13 -1.67 1.70
CA ILE A 70 19.28 -1.35 3.12
C ILE A 70 18.59 -0.03 3.44
N ALA A 71 17.92 0.03 4.61
CA ALA A 71 17.32 1.25 5.16
C ALA A 71 18.27 1.90 6.18
N LEU A 72 18.55 3.17 6.03
CA LEU A 72 19.48 3.92 6.87
C LEU A 72 18.87 5.26 7.37
N PRO A 73 19.01 5.59 8.65
CA PRO A 73 19.49 4.72 9.73
C PRO A 73 18.48 3.61 10.02
N PRO A 74 18.91 2.40 10.43
CA PRO A 74 17.99 1.29 10.71
C PRO A 74 17.15 1.54 11.96
N ILE A 75 17.67 2.29 12.93
CA ILE A 75 16.93 2.70 14.13
C ILE A 75 17.23 4.15 14.41
N GLN A 76 16.19 4.92 14.71
CA GLN A 76 16.33 6.30 15.14
C GLN A 76 15.25 6.67 16.16
N ARG A 77 15.62 7.54 17.09
CA ARG A 77 14.70 8.11 18.07
C ARG A 77 14.05 9.37 17.49
N LEU A 78 12.73 9.43 17.56
CA LEU A 78 11.94 10.58 17.16
C LEU A 78 11.27 11.19 18.38
N GLU A 79 11.63 12.43 18.69
CA GLU A 79 10.96 13.20 19.75
C GLU A 79 9.51 13.53 19.35
N PRO A 80 8.64 13.92 20.30
CA PRO A 80 7.28 14.31 19.99
C PRO A 80 7.19 15.37 18.89
N GLY A 81 6.42 15.12 17.83
CA GLY A 81 6.27 16.01 16.69
C GLY A 81 7.51 16.11 15.77
N ALA A 82 8.55 15.33 16.01
CA ALA A 82 9.76 15.38 15.20
C ALA A 82 9.60 14.66 13.86
N MET A 83 10.15 15.26 12.82
CA MET A 83 10.30 14.67 11.49
C MET A 83 11.74 14.21 11.28
N SER A 84 11.90 13.12 10.53
CA SER A 84 13.19 12.60 10.09
C SER A 84 13.08 11.95 8.73
N GLN A 85 14.18 11.38 8.26
CA GLN A 85 14.24 10.67 6.98
C GLN A 85 14.84 9.28 7.16
N VAL A 86 14.33 8.34 6.36
CA VAL A 86 14.97 7.05 6.13
C VAL A 86 15.40 7.02 4.67
N ARG A 87 16.66 6.67 4.43
CA ARG A 87 17.24 6.51 3.12
C ARG A 87 17.39 5.03 2.78
N ILE A 88 16.77 4.61 1.69
CA ILE A 88 16.93 3.26 1.17
C ILE A 88 18.03 3.31 0.11
N MET A 89 19.05 2.48 0.28
CA MET A 89 20.18 2.36 -0.65
C MET A 89 20.18 0.98 -1.31
N LYS A 90 20.48 0.94 -2.60
CA LYS A 90 20.64 -0.33 -3.32
C LYS A 90 22.04 -0.91 -3.13
N GLN A 91 22.12 -2.24 -3.24
CA GLN A 91 23.36 -3.01 -3.20
C GLN A 91 23.49 -3.87 -4.48
N ASN A 92 23.19 -5.15 -4.42
CA ASN A 92 23.44 -6.11 -5.50
C ASN A 92 22.29 -6.18 -6.54
N THR A 93 21.68 -5.06 -6.90
CA THR A 93 20.48 -5.04 -7.76
C THR A 93 20.72 -5.52 -9.20
N ALA A 94 21.96 -5.63 -9.65
CA ALA A 94 22.28 -6.23 -10.96
C ALA A 94 21.87 -7.73 -11.05
N ARG A 95 21.62 -8.39 -9.92
CA ARG A 95 21.14 -9.79 -9.85
C ARG A 95 19.61 -9.90 -9.99
N LEU A 96 18.90 -8.78 -9.96
CA LEU A 96 17.45 -8.74 -10.15
C LEU A 96 17.07 -8.86 -11.63
N PRO A 97 15.86 -9.37 -11.95
CA PRO A 97 15.35 -9.36 -13.32
C PRO A 97 15.42 -7.97 -13.95
N GLN A 98 15.88 -7.88 -15.19
CA GLN A 98 16.03 -6.63 -15.92
C GLN A 98 14.87 -6.38 -16.91
N ASP A 99 14.02 -7.37 -17.09
CA ASP A 99 12.87 -7.35 -18.02
C ASP A 99 11.56 -6.95 -17.33
N ARG A 100 11.55 -6.83 -16.00
CA ARG A 100 10.35 -6.51 -15.20
C ARG A 100 10.68 -5.86 -13.89
N GLU A 101 9.69 -5.26 -13.25
CA GLU A 101 9.80 -4.79 -11.86
C GLU A 101 9.99 -5.94 -10.88
N SER A 102 10.75 -5.69 -9.82
CA SER A 102 10.86 -6.59 -8.67
C SER A 102 10.20 -5.96 -7.44
N LEU A 103 9.41 -6.77 -6.72
CA LEU A 103 8.68 -6.35 -5.53
C LEU A 103 9.50 -6.59 -4.26
N PHE A 104 9.57 -5.55 -3.46
CA PHE A 104 10.04 -5.55 -2.09
C PHE A 104 9.04 -4.79 -1.22
N TYR A 105 9.27 -4.80 0.09
CA TYR A 105 8.50 -3.99 1.04
C TYR A 105 9.46 -3.18 1.91
N PHE A 106 9.10 -1.95 2.16
CA PHE A 106 9.69 -1.15 3.22
C PHE A 106 8.82 -1.28 4.46
N ASP A 107 9.43 -1.68 5.56
CA ASP A 107 8.79 -1.87 6.85
C ASP A 107 9.31 -0.82 7.84
N LEU A 108 8.40 -0.21 8.59
CA LEU A 108 8.68 0.72 9.67
C LEU A 108 7.91 0.29 10.90
N ARG A 109 8.62 -0.06 11.97
CA ARG A 109 8.03 -0.39 13.27
C ARG A 109 8.30 0.73 14.25
N GLU A 110 7.24 1.23 14.84
CA GLU A 110 7.31 2.14 15.99
C GLU A 110 7.44 1.34 17.28
N ILE A 111 8.36 1.77 18.15
CA ILE A 111 8.58 1.17 19.46
C ILE A 111 8.36 2.26 20.50
N PRO A 112 7.31 2.14 21.32
CA PRO A 112 7.00 3.12 22.34
C PRO A 112 8.06 3.10 23.48
N PRO A 113 8.22 4.21 24.22
CA PRO A 113 9.08 4.24 25.40
C PRO A 113 8.58 3.30 26.48
N GLN A 114 9.47 2.85 27.34
CA GLN A 114 9.07 2.06 28.50
C GLN A 114 8.16 2.90 29.41
N PRO A 115 7.04 2.32 29.91
CA PRO A 115 6.18 3.04 30.85
C PRO A 115 6.87 3.25 32.18
N ASP A 116 6.65 4.42 32.79
CA ASP A 116 7.08 4.68 34.16
C ASP A 116 6.16 3.94 35.13
N LEU A 117 6.66 2.86 35.71
CA LEU A 117 5.93 2.01 36.67
C LEU A 117 6.24 2.36 38.13
N GLN A 118 6.97 3.45 38.41
CA GLN A 118 7.36 3.79 39.77
C GLN A 118 6.13 3.92 40.68
N GLY A 119 6.01 3.00 41.63
CA GLY A 119 5.00 3.02 42.70
C GLY A 119 3.58 2.62 42.29
N LYS A 120 3.36 2.02 41.13
CA LYS A 120 2.03 1.59 40.67
C LYS A 120 1.95 0.07 40.46
N ASN A 121 1.10 -0.60 41.25
CA ASN A 121 0.68 -1.99 40.98
C ASN A 121 -0.33 -2.01 39.82
N SER A 122 0.07 -1.59 38.61
CA SER A 122 -0.81 -1.51 37.44
C SER A 122 -0.28 -2.43 36.33
N ALA A 123 -1.16 -3.20 35.73
CA ALA A 123 -0.84 -3.91 34.51
C ALA A 123 -0.70 -2.87 33.39
N VAL A 124 0.37 -2.96 32.59
CA VAL A 124 0.62 -2.09 31.42
C VAL A 124 0.64 -2.94 30.17
N MET A 125 -0.12 -2.50 29.16
CA MET A 125 -0.08 -3.05 27.82
C MET A 125 0.62 -2.06 26.91
N GLN A 126 1.67 -2.52 26.20
CA GLN A 126 2.34 -1.75 25.15
C GLN A 126 2.06 -2.35 23.78
N LEU A 127 1.73 -1.51 22.81
CA LEU A 127 1.53 -1.88 21.43
C LEU A 127 2.62 -1.27 20.57
N ALA A 128 3.32 -2.09 19.80
CA ALA A 128 4.23 -1.66 18.74
C ALA A 128 3.52 -1.88 17.40
N MET A 129 3.27 -0.81 16.67
CA MET A 129 2.65 -0.89 15.34
C MET A 129 3.73 -0.98 14.26
N GLN A 130 3.39 -1.62 13.16
CA GLN A 130 4.26 -1.73 11.99
C GLN A 130 3.50 -1.28 10.74
N SER A 131 4.07 -0.32 10.03
CA SER A 131 3.62 0.10 8.71
C SER A 131 4.45 -0.61 7.65
N ARG A 132 3.80 -1.16 6.62
CA ARG A 132 4.43 -1.80 5.48
C ARG A 132 3.94 -1.15 4.20
N ILE A 133 4.87 -0.65 3.37
CA ILE A 133 4.57 -0.11 2.05
C ILE A 133 5.33 -0.87 0.97
N LYS A 134 4.78 -0.91 -0.25
CA LYS A 134 5.42 -1.57 -1.39
C LYS A 134 6.62 -0.77 -1.87
N LEU A 135 7.70 -1.47 -2.20
CA LEU A 135 8.90 -0.94 -2.84
C LEU A 135 9.07 -1.68 -4.17
N PHE A 136 8.95 -0.97 -5.28
CA PHE A 136 9.16 -1.51 -6.62
C PHE A 136 10.55 -1.11 -7.11
N TYR A 137 11.40 -2.09 -7.36
CA TYR A 137 12.62 -1.85 -8.13
C TYR A 137 12.30 -1.87 -9.61
N ARG A 138 12.64 -0.78 -10.29
CA ARG A 138 12.34 -0.59 -11.72
C ARG A 138 13.65 -0.50 -12.52
N PRO A 139 13.94 -1.53 -13.37
CA PRO A 139 15.08 -1.52 -14.27
C PRO A 139 15.10 -0.31 -15.21
N ALA A 140 16.28 0.08 -15.67
CA ALA A 140 16.47 1.25 -16.52
C ALA A 140 15.69 1.19 -17.85
N ALA A 141 15.51 -0.02 -18.38
CA ALA A 141 14.74 -0.25 -19.60
C ALA A 141 13.25 0.12 -19.47
N LEU A 142 12.71 0.13 -18.22
CA LEU A 142 11.30 0.37 -17.91
C LEU A 142 11.00 1.82 -17.44
N GLN A 143 12.02 2.68 -17.30
CA GLN A 143 11.86 3.99 -16.66
C GLN A 143 11.17 5.05 -17.52
N THR A 144 11.01 4.81 -18.82
CA THR A 144 10.46 5.77 -19.77
C THR A 144 8.94 5.70 -19.89
N GLU A 145 8.31 4.68 -19.37
CA GLU A 145 6.87 4.47 -19.51
C GLU A 145 6.11 4.87 -18.23
N ASN A 146 4.94 5.49 -18.43
CA ASN A 146 4.05 5.85 -17.36
C ASN A 146 3.23 4.64 -16.93
N ILE A 147 3.10 4.38 -15.61
CA ILE A 147 2.28 3.30 -15.09
C ILE A 147 0.81 3.40 -15.51
N GLN A 148 0.30 4.61 -15.75
CA GLN A 148 -1.07 4.83 -16.22
C GLN A 148 -1.29 4.18 -17.60
N ASP A 149 -0.31 4.32 -18.51
CA ASP A 149 -0.36 3.72 -19.83
C ASP A 149 -0.22 2.20 -19.80
N GLN A 150 0.32 1.66 -18.70
CA GLN A 150 0.45 0.22 -18.50
C GLN A 150 -0.83 -0.40 -17.93
N ALA A 151 -1.52 0.27 -17.03
CA ALA A 151 -2.75 -0.25 -16.43
C ALA A 151 -3.87 -0.48 -17.46
N ILE A 152 -3.95 0.35 -18.51
CA ILE A 152 -4.94 0.16 -19.58
C ILE A 152 -4.64 -1.06 -20.46
N LYS A 153 -3.41 -1.58 -20.43
CA LYS A 153 -3.01 -2.80 -21.18
C LYS A 153 -3.44 -4.10 -20.48
N LEU A 154 -4.00 -4.02 -19.28
CA LEU A 154 -4.57 -5.19 -18.60
C LEU A 154 -5.58 -5.87 -19.52
N LYS A 155 -5.61 -7.21 -19.50
CA LYS A 155 -6.59 -8.01 -20.21
C LYS A 155 -7.55 -8.61 -19.19
N VAL A 156 -8.84 -8.32 -19.37
CA VAL A 156 -9.87 -8.83 -18.47
C VAL A 156 -10.78 -9.78 -19.25
N THR A 157 -11.01 -10.95 -18.67
CA THR A 157 -11.98 -11.92 -19.19
C THR A 157 -12.99 -12.26 -18.10
N GLN A 158 -14.24 -12.50 -18.52
CA GLN A 158 -15.33 -12.88 -17.62
C GLN A 158 -15.83 -14.28 -17.96
N ASN A 159 -15.91 -15.11 -16.92
CA ASN A 159 -16.55 -16.44 -17.02
C ASN A 159 -17.54 -16.59 -15.87
N GLY A 160 -18.83 -16.45 -16.18
CA GLY A 160 -19.89 -16.41 -15.17
C GLY A 160 -19.63 -15.30 -14.13
N ASN A 161 -19.48 -15.69 -12.86
CA ASN A 161 -19.24 -14.79 -11.74
C ASN A 161 -17.74 -14.62 -11.41
N TRP A 162 -16.85 -14.89 -12.35
CA TRP A 162 -15.41 -14.71 -12.17
C TRP A 162 -14.85 -13.78 -13.25
N LEU A 163 -14.03 -12.83 -12.80
CA LEU A 163 -13.19 -12.02 -13.66
C LEU A 163 -11.74 -12.47 -13.48
N THR A 164 -11.09 -12.78 -14.60
CA THR A 164 -9.64 -13.00 -14.63
C THR A 164 -8.99 -11.74 -15.19
N ILE A 165 -8.10 -11.16 -14.41
CA ILE A 165 -7.35 -9.95 -14.76
C ILE A 165 -5.92 -10.39 -15.03
N ASN A 166 -5.51 -10.38 -16.28
CA ASN A 166 -4.16 -10.71 -16.74
C ASN A 166 -3.38 -9.41 -16.98
N ASN A 167 -2.17 -9.36 -16.45
CA ASN A 167 -1.23 -8.27 -16.63
C ASN A 167 -0.12 -8.67 -17.61
N PRO A 168 -0.20 -8.30 -18.89
CA PRO A 168 0.83 -8.61 -19.88
C PRO A 168 2.02 -7.65 -19.82
N THR A 169 2.08 -6.76 -18.84
CA THR A 169 3.09 -5.72 -18.74
C THR A 169 4.22 -6.09 -17.75
N PRO A 170 5.38 -5.48 -17.87
CA PRO A 170 6.48 -5.71 -16.92
C PRO A 170 6.31 -4.99 -15.57
N TYR A 171 5.19 -4.31 -15.36
CA TYR A 171 4.93 -3.52 -14.13
C TYR A 171 3.96 -4.24 -13.22
N HIS A 172 4.09 -4.01 -11.90
CA HIS A 172 3.12 -4.46 -10.92
C HIS A 172 1.94 -3.48 -10.86
N ILE A 173 0.72 -3.94 -11.09
CA ILE A 173 -0.48 -3.12 -11.03
C ILE A 173 -1.25 -3.40 -9.74
N THR A 174 -1.28 -2.42 -8.83
CA THR A 174 -2.07 -2.55 -7.59
C THR A 174 -3.50 -2.12 -7.84
N ILE A 175 -4.43 -3.06 -7.75
CA ILE A 175 -5.87 -2.79 -7.81
C ILE A 175 -6.36 -2.54 -6.40
N ALA A 176 -6.66 -1.29 -6.08
CA ALA A 176 -7.10 -0.88 -4.75
C ALA A 176 -8.59 -1.16 -4.53
N TRP A 177 -9.38 -1.08 -5.59
CA TRP A 177 -10.81 -1.20 -5.55
C TRP A 177 -11.36 -1.76 -6.85
N MET A 178 -12.41 -2.53 -6.77
CA MET A 178 -13.17 -2.99 -7.92
C MET A 178 -14.65 -3.09 -7.56
N GLY A 179 -15.53 -2.61 -8.44
CA GLY A 179 -16.95 -2.61 -8.16
C GLY A 179 -17.81 -2.07 -9.29
N GLN A 180 -18.98 -1.64 -8.93
CA GLN A 180 -19.92 -0.91 -9.78
C GLN A 180 -20.14 0.49 -9.16
N GLU A 181 -20.83 1.37 -9.85
CA GLU A 181 -21.15 2.70 -9.32
C GLU A 181 -21.81 2.59 -7.93
N GLY A 182 -21.14 3.13 -6.90
CA GLY A 182 -21.60 3.12 -5.51
C GLY A 182 -21.42 1.81 -4.73
N GLN A 183 -20.92 0.74 -5.32
CA GLN A 183 -20.76 -0.56 -4.65
C GLN A 183 -19.44 -1.24 -4.96
N THR A 184 -18.70 -1.62 -3.92
CA THR A 184 -17.52 -2.49 -4.05
C THR A 184 -17.95 -3.95 -4.27
N LEU A 185 -17.22 -4.71 -5.08
CA LEU A 185 -17.41 -6.15 -5.19
C LEU A 185 -17.27 -6.82 -3.83
N ASN A 186 -18.27 -7.64 -3.48
CA ASN A 186 -18.30 -8.31 -2.19
C ASN A 186 -17.09 -9.22 -2.01
N GLY A 187 -16.34 -8.99 -0.92
CA GLY A 187 -15.13 -9.75 -0.59
C GLY A 187 -13.85 -9.27 -1.28
N PHE A 188 -13.89 -8.29 -2.20
CA PHE A 188 -12.68 -7.70 -2.76
C PHE A 188 -12.06 -6.70 -1.78
N LYS A 189 -10.85 -7.00 -1.32
CA LYS A 189 -10.11 -6.17 -0.33
C LYS A 189 -8.92 -5.40 -0.93
N GLY A 190 -8.86 -5.35 -2.26
CA GLY A 190 -7.67 -4.91 -2.97
C GLY A 190 -6.69 -6.07 -3.20
N ASP A 191 -6.00 -6.03 -4.34
CA ASP A 191 -4.99 -7.01 -4.73
C ASP A 191 -3.96 -6.38 -5.65
N MET A 192 -2.92 -7.11 -5.99
CA MET A 192 -1.90 -6.68 -6.93
C MET A 192 -1.68 -7.75 -8.00
N VAL A 193 -1.81 -7.35 -9.25
CA VAL A 193 -1.45 -8.21 -10.38
C VAL A 193 0.05 -8.02 -10.65
N ALA A 194 0.84 -9.05 -10.37
CA ALA A 194 2.27 -8.99 -10.61
C ALA A 194 2.57 -8.86 -12.11
N SER A 195 3.80 -8.45 -12.43
CA SER A 195 4.27 -8.40 -13.82
C SER A 195 4.14 -9.77 -14.48
N PHE A 196 3.53 -9.81 -15.68
CA PHE A 196 3.31 -11.03 -16.49
C PHE A 196 2.50 -12.14 -15.78
N ASP A 197 1.63 -11.76 -14.85
CA ASP A 197 0.82 -12.68 -14.05
C ASP A 197 -0.69 -12.35 -14.15
N SER A 198 -1.52 -13.10 -13.46
CA SER A 198 -2.96 -12.89 -13.43
C SER A 198 -3.57 -13.19 -12.07
N ILE A 199 -4.68 -12.51 -11.77
CA ILE A 199 -5.51 -12.80 -10.59
C ILE A 199 -6.94 -13.11 -11.02
N SER A 200 -7.66 -13.84 -10.18
CA SER A 200 -9.09 -14.11 -10.36
C SER A 200 -9.89 -13.46 -9.24
N VAL A 201 -10.91 -12.70 -9.63
CA VAL A 201 -11.76 -11.94 -8.71
C VAL A 201 -13.20 -12.45 -8.86
N LYS A 202 -13.86 -12.73 -7.72
CA LYS A 202 -15.28 -13.05 -7.72
C LYS A 202 -16.10 -11.80 -8.05
N ALA A 203 -16.95 -11.88 -9.03
CA ALA A 203 -17.75 -10.79 -9.56
C ALA A 203 -19.25 -11.09 -9.49
N THR A 204 -20.08 -10.19 -9.98
CA THR A 204 -21.56 -10.29 -9.93
C THR A 204 -22.16 -10.78 -11.26
N GLY A 205 -21.33 -11.04 -12.28
CA GLY A 205 -21.82 -11.36 -13.64
C GLY A 205 -22.37 -10.15 -14.41
N SER A 206 -22.05 -8.94 -13.95
CA SER A 206 -22.41 -7.69 -14.64
C SER A 206 -21.61 -7.53 -15.94
N THR A 207 -22.13 -6.73 -16.86
CA THR A 207 -21.43 -6.34 -18.08
C THR A 207 -20.53 -5.10 -17.91
N HIS A 208 -20.62 -4.41 -16.75
CA HIS A 208 -19.86 -3.19 -16.49
C HIS A 208 -19.32 -3.18 -15.07
N TYR A 209 -18.01 -2.86 -14.94
CA TYR A 209 -17.34 -2.66 -13.67
C TYR A 209 -16.45 -1.41 -13.72
N LEU A 210 -16.11 -0.90 -12.57
CA LEU A 210 -15.06 0.09 -12.36
C LEU A 210 -13.89 -0.59 -11.67
N LEU A 211 -12.68 -0.32 -12.13
CA LEU A 211 -11.44 -0.83 -11.56
C LEU A 211 -10.57 0.37 -11.13
N GLY A 212 -10.39 0.53 -9.82
CA GLY A 212 -9.51 1.53 -9.23
C GLY A 212 -8.11 0.96 -9.02
N TYR A 213 -7.09 1.52 -9.66
CA TYR A 213 -5.70 1.16 -9.46
C TYR A 213 -4.90 2.33 -8.88
N LEU A 214 -3.74 2.04 -8.30
CA LEU A 214 -2.88 3.06 -7.73
C LEU A 214 -1.70 3.34 -8.66
N ASP A 215 -1.46 4.63 -8.93
CA ASP A 215 -0.28 5.07 -9.68
C ASP A 215 1.00 5.06 -8.81
N ASP A 216 2.14 5.46 -9.40
CA ASP A 216 3.44 5.47 -8.72
C ASP A 216 3.48 6.40 -7.49
N TYR A 217 2.62 7.41 -7.46
CA TYR A 217 2.49 8.36 -6.35
C TYR A 217 1.47 7.93 -5.28
N GLY A 218 0.77 6.81 -5.52
CA GLY A 218 -0.29 6.32 -4.65
C GLY A 218 -1.65 6.97 -4.88
N ALA A 219 -1.82 7.76 -5.93
CA ALA A 219 -3.11 8.31 -6.31
C ALA A 219 -3.96 7.23 -7.00
N MET A 220 -5.25 7.18 -6.64
CA MET A 220 -6.19 6.26 -7.25
C MET A 220 -6.65 6.76 -8.61
N ARG A 221 -6.49 5.91 -9.62
CA ARG A 221 -6.99 6.09 -10.99
C ARG A 221 -8.07 5.05 -11.27
N THR A 222 -9.00 5.35 -12.15
CA THR A 222 -10.13 4.46 -12.41
C THR A 222 -10.22 4.12 -13.90
N LEU A 223 -10.41 2.84 -14.18
CA LEU A 223 -10.74 2.31 -15.51
C LEU A 223 -12.18 1.79 -15.51
N VAL A 224 -12.84 1.92 -16.65
CA VAL A 224 -14.10 1.24 -16.94
C VAL A 224 -13.77 -0.11 -17.58
N VAL A 225 -14.34 -1.18 -17.04
CA VAL A 225 -14.26 -2.54 -17.57
C VAL A 225 -15.63 -2.88 -18.15
N SER A 226 -15.71 -3.04 -19.46
CA SER A 226 -16.94 -3.38 -20.17
C SER A 226 -16.85 -4.79 -20.74
N CYS A 227 -17.74 -5.68 -20.30
CA CYS A 227 -17.77 -7.11 -20.60
C CYS A 227 -19.05 -7.48 -21.36
N PRO A 228 -19.22 -7.10 -22.64
CA PRO A 228 -20.39 -7.49 -23.44
C PRO A 228 -20.37 -8.99 -23.79
N SER A 229 -19.23 -9.63 -23.68
CA SER A 229 -18.98 -11.05 -23.88
C SER A 229 -17.97 -11.56 -22.85
N SER A 230 -17.39 -12.74 -23.06
CA SER A 230 -16.32 -13.28 -22.21
C SER A 230 -15.04 -12.44 -22.18
N THR A 231 -14.78 -11.64 -23.24
CA THR A 231 -13.65 -10.71 -23.30
C THR A 231 -14.15 -9.30 -23.00
N CYS A 232 -13.48 -8.63 -22.05
CA CYS A 232 -13.81 -7.28 -21.64
C CYS A 232 -12.86 -6.25 -22.28
N SER A 233 -13.39 -5.06 -22.56
CA SER A 233 -12.60 -3.91 -22.97
C SER A 233 -12.35 -2.98 -21.77
N LEU A 234 -11.21 -2.28 -21.78
CA LEU A 234 -10.86 -1.28 -20.79
C LEU A 234 -10.81 0.10 -21.42
N SER A 235 -11.29 1.10 -20.69
CA SER A 235 -11.19 2.50 -21.08
C SER A 235 -11.01 3.39 -19.84
N GLU A 236 -10.47 4.59 -20.01
CA GLU A 236 -10.35 5.54 -18.91
C GLU A 236 -11.73 6.00 -18.42
N TYR A 237 -11.87 6.08 -17.10
CA TYR A 237 -13.06 6.67 -16.49
C TYR A 237 -13.01 8.20 -16.62
N LYS A 238 -13.89 8.76 -17.42
CA LYS A 238 -14.05 10.23 -17.56
C LYS A 238 -15.13 10.69 -16.60
N VAL A 239 -14.75 11.47 -15.60
CA VAL A 239 -15.72 12.17 -14.74
C VAL A 239 -16.55 13.10 -15.63
N LYS A 240 -17.84 12.88 -15.71
CA LYS A 240 -18.75 13.87 -16.33
C LYS A 240 -18.61 15.16 -15.53
N LYS A 241 -18.06 16.20 -16.17
CA LYS A 241 -18.15 17.55 -15.57
C LYS A 241 -19.63 17.92 -15.44
N PRO A 242 -20.03 18.45 -14.28
CA PRO A 242 -21.40 18.93 -14.07
C PRO A 242 -21.76 20.03 -15.04
#